data_84ffe1fa5ec8f3d46b787d6b45576dcb
#
_entry.id   84ffe1fa5ec8f3d46b787d6b45576dcb
#
_cell.length_a   1.000
_cell.length_b   1.000
_cell.length_c   1.000
_cell.angle_alpha   90.00
_cell.angle_beta   90.00
_cell.angle_gamma   90.00
#
_symmetry.space_group_name_H-M   'P 1'
#
loop_
_entity.id
_entity.type
_entity.pdbx_description
1 polymer ?
#
loop_
_entity_poly.entity_id
_entity_poly.type
_entity_poly.pdbx_seq_one_letter_code
_entity_poly.pdbx_strand_id
1 'polypeptide(L)'
;MRKILCDAGVHVLDGEPWALNDLGIAGIKGFAGGFEHAQLQRFGETALKTFVDACIEEELKLEKALFQLRTRKRVALLHYAPCRQTLEGEPLEIFPFLGATRLAGPLDQLRPDVAVHGHAHRGVLRGATQGGVPVYNVALPVLRRLEKPLGFLTLDI
;
A
#
# COMPACT_ATOMS: atom_id res chain seq x y z
N MET A 1 -11.76 -15.96 7.60
CA MET A 1 -12.04 -14.56 7.26
C MET A 1 -12.32 -14.38 5.77
N ARG A 2 -11.37 -14.70 4.84
CA ARG A 2 -11.55 -14.54 3.36
C ARG A 2 -12.86 -15.17 2.86
N LYS A 3 -13.14 -16.45 3.21
CA LYS A 3 -14.37 -17.14 2.80
C LYS A 3 -15.65 -16.38 3.20
N ILE A 4 -15.72 -15.90 4.44
CA ILE A 4 -16.89 -15.14 4.95
C ILE A 4 -17.14 -13.88 4.13
N LEU A 5 -16.07 -13.15 3.80
CA LEU A 5 -16.16 -11.92 3.00
C LEU A 5 -16.58 -12.23 1.56
N CYS A 6 -16.01 -13.26 0.94
CA CYS A 6 -16.38 -13.68 -0.40
C CYS A 6 -17.86 -14.16 -0.45
N ASP A 7 -18.31 -14.93 0.54
CA ASP A 7 -19.71 -15.39 0.65
C ASP A 7 -20.69 -14.20 0.82
N ALA A 8 -20.20 -13.06 1.37
CA ALA A 8 -20.95 -11.81 1.48
C ALA A 8 -20.84 -10.91 0.23
N GLY A 9 -20.24 -11.38 -0.86
CA GLY A 9 -20.10 -10.63 -2.11
C GLY A 9 -18.93 -9.62 -2.13
N VAL A 10 -18.02 -9.67 -1.15
CA VAL A 10 -16.84 -8.80 -1.09
C VAL A 10 -15.70 -9.41 -1.90
N HIS A 11 -15.12 -8.63 -2.82
CA HIS A 11 -13.89 -9.00 -3.53
C HIS A 11 -12.68 -8.79 -2.62
N VAL A 12 -12.09 -9.89 -2.12
CA VAL A 12 -10.90 -9.84 -1.27
C VAL A 12 -9.67 -9.88 -2.16
N LEU A 13 -8.93 -8.77 -2.20
CA LEU A 13 -7.72 -8.61 -2.98
C LEU A 13 -6.49 -9.00 -2.14
N ASP A 14 -5.74 -10.01 -2.59
CA ASP A 14 -4.51 -10.49 -1.96
C ASP A 14 -3.54 -11.02 -3.03
N GLY A 15 -3.15 -10.13 -3.95
CA GLY A 15 -2.26 -10.46 -5.06
C GLY A 15 -2.99 -10.88 -6.34
N GLU A 16 -4.32 -10.95 -6.34
CA GLU A 16 -5.11 -11.08 -7.55
C GLU A 16 -5.73 -9.72 -7.90
N PRO A 17 -5.69 -9.30 -9.19
CA PRO A 17 -6.32 -8.06 -9.62
C PRO A 17 -7.83 -8.23 -9.76
N TRP A 18 -8.55 -7.12 -9.62
CA TRP A 18 -9.96 -7.02 -9.96
C TRP A 18 -10.16 -5.90 -10.96
N ALA A 19 -11.08 -6.07 -11.90
CA ALA A 19 -11.37 -5.07 -12.91
C ALA A 19 -12.87 -4.92 -13.14
N LEU A 20 -13.30 -3.68 -13.35
CA LEU A 20 -14.65 -3.31 -13.74
C LEU A 20 -14.57 -2.19 -14.78
N ASN A 21 -15.05 -2.47 -16.00
CA ASN A 21 -14.93 -1.55 -17.13
C ASN A 21 -13.46 -1.11 -17.34
N ASP A 22 -13.21 0.19 -17.34
CA ASP A 22 -11.89 0.81 -17.52
C ASP A 22 -11.04 0.87 -16.25
N LEU A 23 -11.57 0.49 -15.09
CA LEU A 23 -10.90 0.55 -13.79
C LEU A 23 -10.39 -0.82 -13.39
N GLY A 24 -9.10 -0.91 -13.06
CA GLY A 24 -8.47 -2.08 -12.46
C GLY A 24 -7.91 -1.76 -11.08
N ILE A 25 -8.04 -2.69 -10.16
CA ILE A 25 -7.52 -2.57 -8.80
C ILE A 25 -6.60 -3.76 -8.52
N ALA A 26 -5.35 -3.48 -8.17
CA ALA A 26 -4.41 -4.44 -7.63
C ALA A 26 -4.30 -4.23 -6.13
N GLY A 27 -4.71 -5.22 -5.34
CA GLY A 27 -4.74 -5.10 -3.88
C GLY A 27 -3.85 -6.13 -3.21
N ILE A 28 -3.14 -5.68 -2.17
CA ILE A 28 -2.35 -6.50 -1.26
C ILE A 28 -2.48 -5.96 0.17
N LYS A 29 -2.10 -6.76 1.13
CA LYS A 29 -1.89 -6.26 2.48
C LYS A 29 -0.67 -5.32 2.53
N GLY A 30 0.43 -5.70 1.90
CA GLY A 30 1.75 -5.13 2.13
C GLY A 30 2.35 -5.63 3.45
N PHE A 31 3.54 -5.12 3.80
CA PHE A 31 4.16 -5.48 5.08
C PHE A 31 5.13 -4.39 5.55
N ALA A 32 5.57 -4.54 6.80
CA ALA A 32 6.59 -3.74 7.45
C ALA A 32 7.99 -4.05 6.88
N GLY A 33 8.94 -3.13 7.04
CA GLY A 33 10.32 -3.36 6.55
C GLY A 33 11.21 -2.13 6.59
N GLY A 34 10.64 -0.95 6.79
CA GLY A 34 11.38 0.31 6.88
C GLY A 34 11.59 1.01 5.54
N PHE A 35 12.19 2.19 5.62
CA PHE A 35 12.26 3.12 4.50
C PHE A 35 13.68 3.53 4.17
N GLU A 36 13.98 3.62 2.87
CA GLU A 36 15.23 4.15 2.33
C GLU A 36 16.46 3.45 2.92
N HIS A 37 17.38 4.20 3.54
CA HIS A 37 18.61 3.65 4.15
C HIS A 37 18.35 2.87 5.45
N ALA A 38 17.19 3.05 6.09
CA ALA A 38 16.77 2.33 7.29
C ALA A 38 15.91 1.09 6.98
N GLN A 39 15.93 0.62 5.75
CA GLN A 39 15.21 -0.59 5.35
C GLN A 39 15.91 -1.83 5.91
N LEU A 40 15.12 -2.72 6.51
CA LEU A 40 15.60 -4.00 7.02
C LEU A 40 16.11 -4.89 5.89
N GLN A 41 17.26 -5.52 6.13
CA GLN A 41 17.93 -6.41 5.19
C GLN A 41 17.77 -7.87 5.62
N ARG A 42 17.77 -8.78 4.64
CA ARG A 42 17.62 -10.22 4.84
C ARG A 42 18.96 -10.85 5.31
N PHE A 43 19.36 -10.58 6.54
CA PHE A 43 20.57 -11.19 7.13
C PHE A 43 20.36 -11.46 8.64
N GLY A 44 21.28 -12.20 9.25
CA GLY A 44 21.26 -12.49 10.69
C GLY A 44 20.31 -13.63 11.06
N GLU A 45 19.55 -13.45 12.12
CA GLU A 45 18.67 -14.44 12.73
C GLU A 45 17.53 -14.90 11.79
N THR A 46 17.13 -16.16 11.93
CA THR A 46 16.06 -16.75 11.10
C THR A 46 14.75 -15.97 11.21
N ALA A 47 14.39 -15.52 12.41
CA ALA A 47 13.16 -14.73 12.62
C ALA A 47 13.20 -13.41 11.83
N LEU A 48 14.35 -12.73 11.79
CA LEU A 48 14.53 -11.50 11.02
C LEU A 48 14.46 -11.76 9.52
N LYS A 49 15.09 -12.84 9.05
CA LYS A 49 14.98 -13.25 7.64
C LYS A 49 13.56 -13.54 7.24
N THR A 50 12.80 -14.29 8.04
CA THR A 50 11.39 -14.59 7.81
C THR A 50 10.55 -13.31 7.75
N PHE A 51 10.84 -12.35 8.64
CA PHE A 51 10.15 -11.04 8.64
C PHE A 51 10.38 -10.28 7.32
N VAL A 52 11.62 -10.23 6.84
CA VAL A 52 11.96 -9.57 5.57
C VAL A 52 11.39 -10.33 4.37
N ASP A 53 11.41 -11.67 4.40
CA ASP A 53 10.83 -12.52 3.36
C ASP A 53 9.32 -12.24 3.19
N ALA A 54 8.59 -12.02 4.29
CA ALA A 54 7.18 -11.64 4.23
C ALA A 54 6.96 -10.31 3.48
N CYS A 55 7.87 -9.34 3.63
CA CYS A 55 7.79 -8.08 2.89
C CYS A 55 8.09 -8.29 1.39
N ILE A 56 9.06 -9.14 1.07
CA ILE A 56 9.41 -9.48 -0.33
C ILE A 56 8.25 -10.21 -1.00
N GLU A 57 7.58 -11.13 -0.30
CA GLU A 57 6.40 -11.82 -0.84
C GLU A 57 5.27 -10.85 -1.18
N GLU A 58 5.01 -9.84 -0.35
CA GLU A 58 3.99 -8.82 -0.62
C GLU A 58 4.39 -7.92 -1.81
N GLU A 59 5.68 -7.56 -1.94
CA GLU A 59 6.22 -6.86 -3.11
C GLU A 59 5.93 -7.62 -4.41
N LEU A 60 6.26 -8.92 -4.45
CA LEU A 60 6.02 -9.80 -5.61
C LEU A 60 4.53 -9.98 -5.93
N LYS A 61 3.68 -10.08 -4.90
CA LYS A 61 2.21 -10.12 -5.10
C LYS A 61 1.70 -8.85 -5.76
N LEU A 62 2.18 -7.67 -5.33
CA LEU A 62 1.78 -6.39 -5.91
C LEU A 62 2.23 -6.27 -7.36
N GLU A 63 3.49 -6.61 -7.63
CA GLU A 63 4.04 -6.62 -8.98
C GLU A 63 3.20 -7.49 -9.93
N LYS A 64 2.95 -8.74 -9.52
CA LYS A 64 2.14 -9.68 -10.30
C LYS A 64 0.72 -9.14 -10.55
N ALA A 65 0.06 -8.61 -9.52
CA ALA A 65 -1.31 -8.11 -9.63
C ALA A 65 -1.38 -6.89 -10.57
N LEU A 66 -0.47 -5.93 -10.43
CA LEU A 66 -0.39 -4.76 -11.31
C LEU A 66 -0.05 -5.15 -12.75
N PHE A 67 0.88 -6.10 -12.93
CA PHE A 67 1.28 -6.58 -14.27
C PHE A 67 0.11 -7.26 -15.03
N GLN A 68 -0.82 -7.88 -14.32
CA GLN A 68 -1.98 -8.54 -14.92
C GLN A 68 -3.10 -7.57 -15.34
N LEU A 69 -3.14 -6.36 -14.80
CA LEU A 69 -4.13 -5.35 -15.17
C LEU A 69 -3.92 -4.86 -16.61
N ARG A 70 -5.02 -4.82 -17.37
CA ARG A 70 -5.06 -4.33 -18.77
C ARG A 70 -6.02 -3.15 -18.95
N THR A 71 -6.52 -2.61 -17.84
CA THR A 71 -7.43 -1.47 -17.80
C THR A 71 -6.69 -0.17 -18.03
N ARG A 72 -7.43 0.86 -18.49
CA ARG A 72 -6.88 2.20 -18.74
C ARG A 72 -6.55 2.92 -17.43
N LYS A 73 -7.37 2.74 -16.40
CA LYS A 73 -7.20 3.30 -15.04
C LYS A 73 -6.80 2.19 -14.08
N ARG A 74 -5.77 2.41 -13.30
CA ARG A 74 -5.22 1.39 -12.40
C ARG A 74 -4.99 1.98 -11.02
N VAL A 75 -5.50 1.30 -10.00
CA VAL A 75 -5.35 1.67 -8.59
C VAL A 75 -4.58 0.57 -7.86
N ALA A 76 -3.58 0.94 -7.09
CA ALA A 76 -2.95 0.06 -6.13
C ALA A 76 -3.59 0.27 -4.74
N LEU A 77 -4.10 -0.81 -4.15
CA LEU A 77 -4.74 -0.78 -2.83
C LEU A 77 -3.88 -1.55 -1.83
N LEU A 78 -3.35 -0.87 -0.82
CA LEU A 78 -2.48 -1.42 0.21
C LEU A 78 -3.04 -1.14 1.61
N HIS A 79 -2.60 -1.91 2.60
CA HIS A 79 -2.78 -1.54 4.00
C HIS A 79 -1.54 -0.83 4.54
N TYR A 80 -0.33 -1.32 4.25
CA TYR A 80 0.94 -0.72 4.65
C TYR A 80 1.40 0.36 3.67
N ALA A 81 2.10 1.38 4.20
CA ALA A 81 2.57 2.52 3.42
C ALA A 81 3.71 2.14 2.45
N PRO A 82 3.64 2.53 1.17
CA PRO A 82 4.73 2.35 0.22
C PRO A 82 5.76 3.47 0.24
N CYS A 83 5.49 4.60 0.89
CA CYS A 83 6.41 5.74 0.95
C CYS A 83 6.42 6.39 2.33
N ARG A 84 7.57 6.99 2.68
CA ARG A 84 7.79 7.65 3.96
C ARG A 84 6.97 8.93 4.12
N GLN A 85 6.72 9.65 3.04
CA GLN A 85 6.07 10.96 3.09
C GLN A 85 4.70 10.91 3.77
N THR A 86 3.91 9.86 3.51
CA THR A 86 2.57 9.71 4.12
C THR A 86 2.60 9.35 5.61
N LEU A 87 3.80 9.12 6.19
CA LEU A 87 4.00 8.83 7.60
C LEU A 87 4.34 10.06 8.45
N GLU A 88 4.50 11.24 7.85
CA GLU A 88 4.78 12.47 8.58
C GLU A 88 3.74 12.69 9.68
N GLY A 89 4.21 12.85 10.94
CA GLY A 89 3.36 12.94 12.14
C GLY A 89 3.30 11.66 12.96
N GLU A 90 3.74 10.52 12.44
CA GLU A 90 3.97 9.31 13.22
C GLU A 90 5.32 9.39 13.98
N PRO A 91 5.48 8.71 15.13
CA PRO A 91 6.79 8.58 15.78
C PRO A 91 7.78 7.85 14.85
N LEU A 92 9.01 8.36 14.74
CA LEU A 92 10.03 7.78 13.85
C LEU A 92 10.36 6.32 14.18
N GLU A 93 10.29 5.98 15.47
CA GLU A 93 10.60 4.65 16.00
C GLU A 93 9.67 3.56 15.45
N ILE A 94 8.46 3.93 15.04
CA ILE A 94 7.49 2.96 14.48
C ILE A 94 7.45 2.93 12.96
N PHE A 95 8.16 3.82 12.25
CA PHE A 95 8.17 3.85 10.80
C PHE A 95 8.45 2.48 10.17
N PRO A 96 9.43 1.69 10.66
CA PRO A 96 9.70 0.36 10.11
C PRO A 96 8.52 -0.61 10.17
N PHE A 97 7.57 -0.36 11.07
CA PHE A 97 6.35 -1.18 11.24
C PHE A 97 5.14 -0.64 10.46
N LEU A 98 5.23 0.55 9.88
CA LEU A 98 4.13 1.18 9.15
C LEU A 98 4.16 0.92 7.65
N GLY A 99 5.28 0.43 7.13
CA GLY A 99 5.43 0.13 5.71
C GLY A 99 6.86 -0.18 5.31
N ALA A 100 7.09 -0.17 4.01
CA ALA A 100 8.41 -0.42 3.44
C ALA A 100 8.59 0.22 2.06
N THR A 101 9.78 0.74 1.80
CA THR A 101 10.17 1.27 0.46
C THR A 101 10.06 0.19 -0.63
N ARG A 102 10.22 -1.09 -0.30
CA ARG A 102 10.05 -2.19 -1.26
C ARG A 102 8.70 -2.16 -1.97
N LEU A 103 7.63 -1.76 -1.27
CA LEU A 103 6.30 -1.67 -1.85
C LEU A 103 6.19 -0.58 -2.93
N ALA A 104 7.12 0.39 -2.95
CA ALA A 104 7.17 1.40 -4.01
C ALA A 104 7.77 0.88 -5.32
N GLY A 105 8.63 -0.14 -5.28
CA GLY A 105 9.28 -0.71 -6.46
C GLY A 105 8.29 -1.07 -7.58
N PRO A 106 7.31 -1.96 -7.34
CA PRO A 106 6.27 -2.30 -8.32
C PRO A 106 5.43 -1.11 -8.77
N LEU A 107 5.17 -0.14 -7.87
CA LEU A 107 4.43 1.08 -8.22
C LEU A 107 5.22 1.93 -9.23
N ASP A 108 6.50 2.16 -8.97
CA ASP A 108 7.35 2.96 -9.84
C ASP A 108 7.62 2.30 -11.20
N GLN A 109 7.71 0.97 -11.22
CA GLN A 109 7.92 0.20 -12.44
C GLN A 109 6.66 0.12 -13.32
N LEU A 110 5.50 -0.17 -12.72
CA LEU A 110 4.26 -0.46 -13.45
C LEU A 110 3.30 0.74 -13.53
N ARG A 111 3.58 1.81 -12.79
CA ARG A 111 2.92 3.12 -12.85
C ARG A 111 1.39 3.05 -12.83
N PRO A 112 0.74 2.60 -11.73
CA PRO A 112 -0.68 2.82 -11.56
C PRO A 112 -0.96 4.33 -11.46
N ASP A 113 -2.19 4.75 -11.75
CA ASP A 113 -2.60 6.16 -11.66
C ASP A 113 -2.51 6.68 -10.22
N VAL A 114 -2.76 5.80 -9.25
CA VAL A 114 -2.71 6.14 -7.82
C VAL A 114 -2.48 4.89 -6.97
N ALA A 115 -1.82 5.08 -5.83
CA ALA A 115 -1.79 4.11 -4.74
C ALA A 115 -2.52 4.68 -3.51
N VAL A 116 -3.27 3.83 -2.82
CA VAL A 116 -3.93 4.18 -1.56
C VAL A 116 -3.55 3.18 -0.47
N HIS A 117 -3.36 3.68 0.76
CA HIS A 117 -3.07 2.82 1.91
C HIS A 117 -3.74 3.34 3.18
N GLY A 118 -3.76 2.53 4.22
CA GLY A 118 -4.22 2.88 5.55
C GLY A 118 -3.10 2.86 6.58
N HIS A 119 -3.35 2.26 7.73
CA HIS A 119 -2.39 1.91 8.80
C HIS A 119 -1.78 3.10 9.56
N ALA A 120 -1.20 4.08 8.90
CA ALA A 120 -0.56 5.26 9.51
C ALA A 120 -1.61 6.27 9.98
N HIS A 121 -2.03 6.15 11.23
CA HIS A 121 -3.17 6.90 11.77
C HIS A 121 -2.85 8.37 12.04
N ARG A 122 -1.59 8.72 12.30
CA ARG A 122 -1.13 10.10 12.53
C ARG A 122 -0.48 10.72 11.31
N GLY A 123 -0.29 9.93 10.26
CA GLY A 123 0.32 10.36 9.02
C GLY A 123 -0.44 11.47 8.30
N VAL A 124 0.08 11.91 7.17
CA VAL A 124 -0.53 12.91 6.29
C VAL A 124 -1.25 12.26 5.12
N LEU A 125 -2.21 12.98 4.54
CA LEU A 125 -3.07 12.49 3.48
C LEU A 125 -2.32 12.12 2.20
N ARG A 126 -1.32 12.93 1.79
CA ARG A 126 -0.70 12.84 0.48
C ARG A 126 0.81 12.66 0.57
N GLY A 127 1.32 11.86 -0.36
CA GLY A 127 2.72 11.68 -0.66
C GLY A 127 2.88 11.18 -2.09
N ALA A 128 4.10 10.78 -2.43
CA ALA A 128 4.40 10.14 -3.71
C ALA A 128 5.54 9.13 -3.51
N THR A 129 5.62 8.14 -4.40
CA THR A 129 6.80 7.29 -4.53
C THR A 129 7.97 8.09 -5.13
N GLN A 130 9.17 7.53 -5.12
CA GLN A 130 10.33 8.16 -5.77
C GLN A 130 10.13 8.31 -7.29
N GLY A 131 9.42 7.36 -7.93
CA GLY A 131 9.05 7.44 -9.33
C GLY A 131 7.88 8.38 -9.64
N GLY A 132 7.31 9.04 -8.62
CA GLY A 132 6.26 10.06 -8.78
C GLY A 132 4.84 9.52 -8.82
N VAL A 133 4.59 8.25 -8.46
CA VAL A 133 3.23 7.73 -8.35
C VAL A 133 2.55 8.37 -7.12
N PRO A 134 1.38 9.00 -7.29
CA PRO A 134 0.65 9.61 -6.17
C PRO A 134 0.24 8.55 -5.15
N VAL A 135 0.44 8.85 -3.86
CA VAL A 135 0.09 7.98 -2.74
C VAL A 135 -0.83 8.71 -1.78
N TYR A 136 -1.94 8.08 -1.39
CA TYR A 136 -2.88 8.63 -0.42
C TYR A 136 -3.01 7.71 0.80
N ASN A 137 -2.83 8.30 1.97
CA ASN A 137 -3.14 7.65 3.23
C ASN A 137 -4.61 7.89 3.58
N VAL A 138 -5.44 6.87 3.36
CA VAL A 138 -6.87 6.93 3.61
C VAL A 138 -7.29 6.30 4.93
N ALA A 139 -6.35 6.20 5.89
CA ALA A 139 -6.68 5.77 7.24
C ALA A 139 -7.77 6.69 7.84
N LEU A 140 -8.80 6.09 8.42
CA LEU A 140 -9.93 6.85 8.96
C LEU A 140 -9.54 7.99 9.91
N PRO A 141 -8.54 7.83 10.83
CA PRO A 141 -8.08 8.96 11.64
C PRO A 141 -7.48 10.12 10.85
N VAL A 142 -6.84 9.85 9.70
CA VAL A 142 -6.33 10.89 8.80
C VAL A 142 -7.50 11.63 8.15
N LEU A 143 -8.45 10.91 7.58
CA LEU A 143 -9.61 11.50 6.91
C LEU A 143 -10.47 12.34 7.86
N ARG A 144 -10.57 11.94 9.14
CA ARG A 144 -11.32 12.71 10.17
C ARG A 144 -10.66 14.03 10.58
N ARG A 145 -9.37 14.23 10.27
CA ARG A 145 -8.66 15.50 10.54
C ARG A 145 -8.74 16.49 9.38
N LEU A 146 -9.34 16.10 8.27
CA LEU A 146 -9.56 17.02 7.14
C LEU A 146 -10.63 18.06 7.50
N GLU A 147 -10.57 19.23 6.87
CA GLU A 147 -11.55 20.32 7.07
C GLU A 147 -13.00 19.89 6.79
N LYS A 148 -13.19 18.90 5.90
CA LYS A 148 -14.49 18.27 5.61
C LYS A 148 -14.41 16.78 5.91
N PRO A 149 -14.62 16.36 7.16
CA PRO A 149 -14.42 14.98 7.58
C PRO A 149 -15.57 14.08 7.11
N LEU A 150 -15.54 13.67 5.86
CA LEU A 150 -16.56 12.78 5.29
C LEU A 150 -16.32 11.29 5.63
N GLY A 151 -15.16 10.94 6.17
CA GLY A 151 -14.77 9.54 6.43
C GLY A 151 -14.42 8.75 5.17
N PHE A 152 -14.41 9.38 4.01
CA PHE A 152 -13.96 8.83 2.72
C PHE A 152 -13.27 9.91 1.89
N LEU A 153 -12.54 9.50 0.88
CA LEU A 153 -11.86 10.36 -0.09
C LEU A 153 -12.37 10.04 -1.51
N THR A 154 -12.70 11.06 -2.27
CA THR A 154 -12.99 10.94 -3.71
C THR A 154 -11.76 11.37 -4.49
N LEU A 155 -11.35 10.56 -5.45
CA LEU A 155 -10.23 10.82 -6.35
C LEU A 155 -10.70 10.75 -7.80
N ASP A 156 -10.38 11.78 -8.58
CA ASP A 156 -10.53 11.78 -10.04
C ASP A 156 -9.20 11.26 -10.63
N ILE A 157 -9.24 10.15 -11.34
CA ILE A 157 -8.07 9.45 -11.89
C ILE A 157 -8.22 9.19 -13.39
#